data_ec959d7e6fa8bb85267e6fe7a83593be
#
_entry.id   ec959d7e6fa8bb85267e6fe7a83593be
#
_cell.length_a   1.000
_cell.length_b   1.000
_cell.length_c   1.000
_cell.angle_alpha   90.00
_cell.angle_beta   90.00
_cell.angle_gamma   90.00
#
_symmetry.space_group_name_H-M   'P 1'
#
loop_
_entity.id
_entity.type
_entity.pdbx_description
1 polymer ?
#
loop_
_entity_poly.entity_id
_entity_poly.type
_entity_poly.pdbx_seq_one_letter_code
_entity_poly.pdbx_strand_id
1 'polypeptide(L)'
;YSEFLGFKMKAVKKGQKFVVQSHISDKALKREGEKLTEQIKVIQSRLGTNRSHEATTLYNSMVMGIHEYYNIATHINPDFHLLAFRVHKMFKNRIRKELKRECNGKISNKSVLAKYAKSKQIRYINGMPILPIGYVQHKNPMFKKVSINKYTVSGREEIHKMLGCVDKSLLNYIMTHPVKHRSIEYNDNRVSLY
;
A
#
# COMPACT_ATOMS: atom_id res chain seq x y z
N TYR A 1 6.35 22.82 -8.38
CA TYR A 1 5.76 21.72 -7.62
C TYR A 1 5.27 22.21 -6.27
N SER A 2 4.06 21.80 -5.89
CA SER A 2 3.56 21.92 -4.53
C SER A 2 3.69 20.56 -3.83
N GLU A 3 4.11 20.54 -2.58
CA GLU A 3 4.20 19.31 -1.79
C GLU A 3 3.06 19.24 -0.77
N PHE A 4 2.39 18.08 -0.72
CA PHE A 4 1.33 17.81 0.23
C PHE A 4 1.27 16.33 0.56
N LEU A 5 1.24 15.99 1.84
CA LEU A 5 1.13 14.61 2.36
C LEU A 5 2.11 13.60 1.69
N GLY A 6 3.33 14.02 1.41
CA GLY A 6 4.34 13.16 0.79
C GLY A 6 4.23 13.04 -0.74
N PHE A 7 3.34 13.79 -1.36
CA PHE A 7 3.24 13.93 -2.82
C PHE A 7 3.81 15.27 -3.25
N LYS A 8 4.44 15.32 -4.41
CA LYS A 8 4.78 16.55 -5.14
C LYS A 8 3.94 16.62 -6.40
N MET A 9 3.26 17.73 -6.61
CA MET A 9 2.29 17.91 -7.68
C MET A 9 2.58 19.18 -8.48
N LYS A 10 2.30 19.13 -9.77
CA LYS A 10 2.27 20.32 -10.65
C LYS A 10 1.17 20.19 -11.69
N ALA A 11 0.62 21.33 -12.12
CA ALA A 11 -0.23 21.39 -13.30
C ALA A 11 0.64 21.36 -14.56
N VAL A 12 0.29 20.49 -15.49
CA VAL A 12 0.95 20.37 -16.79
C VAL A 12 -0.10 20.52 -17.89
N LYS A 13 0.21 21.34 -18.89
CA LYS A 13 -0.67 21.51 -20.05
C LYS A 13 -0.59 20.27 -20.94
N LYS A 14 -1.74 19.65 -21.21
CA LYS A 14 -1.87 18.52 -22.12
C LYS A 14 -2.94 18.84 -23.16
N GLY A 15 -2.51 19.27 -24.34
CA GLY A 15 -3.40 19.85 -25.35
C GLY A 15 -4.00 21.16 -24.84
N GLN A 16 -5.32 21.29 -24.86
CA GLN A 16 -6.05 22.46 -24.37
C GLN A 16 -6.42 22.42 -22.87
N LYS A 17 -6.08 21.34 -22.16
CA LYS A 17 -6.44 21.15 -20.76
C LYS A 17 -5.21 21.09 -19.86
N PHE A 18 -5.34 21.52 -18.61
CA PHE A 18 -4.35 21.28 -17.57
C PHE A 18 -4.69 19.98 -16.83
N VAL A 19 -3.66 19.15 -16.63
CA VAL A 19 -3.75 17.92 -15.85
C VAL A 19 -2.76 17.96 -14.70
N VAL A 20 -3.11 17.34 -13.59
CA VAL A 20 -2.20 17.23 -12.44
C VAL A 20 -1.22 16.08 -12.69
N GLN A 21 0.06 16.42 -12.68
CA GLN A 21 1.14 15.45 -12.62
C GLN A 21 1.58 15.32 -11.17
N SER A 22 1.53 14.11 -10.63
CA SER A 22 1.91 13.83 -9.26
C SER A 22 2.97 12.74 -9.16
N HIS A 23 3.92 12.95 -8.27
CA HIS A 23 5.02 12.07 -7.89
C HIS A 23 5.03 11.88 -6.38
N ILE A 24 5.78 10.91 -5.90
CA ILE A 24 6.17 10.87 -4.49
C ILE A 24 7.20 11.98 -4.22
N SER A 25 7.11 12.67 -3.09
CA SER A 25 8.09 13.69 -2.73
C SER A 25 9.46 13.04 -2.44
N ASP A 26 10.53 13.79 -2.69
CA ASP A 26 11.89 13.29 -2.53
C ASP A 26 12.19 12.93 -1.07
N LYS A 27 11.62 13.70 -0.12
CA LYS A 27 11.69 13.41 1.33
C LYS A 27 11.00 12.09 1.67
N ALA A 28 9.82 11.84 1.08
CA ALA A 28 9.08 10.62 1.31
C ALA A 28 9.80 9.41 0.70
N LEU A 29 10.32 9.51 -0.53
CA LEU A 29 11.11 8.45 -1.17
C LEU A 29 12.35 8.10 -0.34
N LYS A 30 13.05 9.11 0.18
CA LYS A 30 14.21 8.90 1.06
C LYS A 30 13.80 8.17 2.33
N ARG A 31 12.79 8.67 3.03
CA ARG A 31 12.29 8.11 4.29
C ARG A 31 11.84 6.65 4.14
N GLU A 32 11.01 6.35 3.14
CA GLU A 32 10.52 4.99 2.94
C GLU A 32 11.66 4.04 2.49
N GLY A 33 12.62 4.54 1.71
CA GLY A 33 13.82 3.81 1.34
C GLY A 33 14.71 3.45 2.54
N GLU A 34 14.88 4.38 3.48
CA GLU A 34 15.63 4.17 4.72
C GLU A 34 14.94 3.13 5.62
N LYS A 35 13.61 3.24 5.79
CA LYS A 35 12.83 2.26 6.56
C LYS A 35 12.94 0.85 5.99
N LEU A 36 12.77 0.68 4.68
CA LEU A 36 12.88 -0.62 4.03
C LEU A 36 14.30 -1.18 4.14
N THR A 37 15.32 -0.32 3.99
CA THR A 37 16.73 -0.70 4.13
C THR A 37 17.03 -1.19 5.54
N GLU A 38 16.53 -0.50 6.57
CA GLU A 38 16.70 -0.91 7.96
C GLU A 38 16.01 -2.24 8.23
N GLN A 39 14.79 -2.42 7.73
CA GLN A 39 14.08 -3.69 7.86
C GLN A 39 14.81 -4.85 7.18
N ILE A 40 15.52 -4.63 6.07
CA ILE A 40 16.35 -5.64 5.43
C ILE A 40 17.53 -6.06 6.33
N LYS A 41 18.12 -5.12 7.07
CA LYS A 41 19.15 -5.44 8.07
C LYS A 41 18.57 -6.30 9.21
N VAL A 42 17.36 -6.00 9.65
CA VAL A 42 16.66 -6.81 10.65
C VAL A 42 16.38 -8.22 10.11
N ILE A 43 15.95 -8.36 8.84
CA ILE A 43 15.80 -9.69 8.22
C ILE A 43 17.14 -10.43 8.23
N GLN A 44 18.22 -9.78 7.82
CA GLN A 44 19.56 -10.37 7.82
C GLN A 44 19.97 -10.88 9.21
N SER A 45 19.80 -10.09 10.25
CA SER A 45 20.17 -10.43 11.62
C SER A 45 19.34 -11.58 12.22
N ARG A 46 18.12 -11.79 11.69
CA ARG A 46 17.21 -12.84 12.15
C ARG A 46 17.19 -14.09 11.27
N LEU A 47 18.03 -14.16 10.24
CA LEU A 47 18.16 -15.36 9.42
C LEU A 47 18.58 -16.56 10.27
N GLY A 48 17.92 -17.70 10.03
CA GLY A 48 18.15 -18.93 10.82
C GLY A 48 17.51 -18.95 12.21
N THR A 49 16.84 -17.89 12.64
CA THR A 49 16.09 -17.86 13.90
C THR A 49 14.58 -18.02 13.67
N ASN A 50 13.83 -18.39 14.72
CA ASN A 50 12.36 -18.47 14.68
C ASN A 50 11.68 -17.12 14.37
N ARG A 51 12.40 -16.01 14.54
CA ARG A 51 11.92 -14.65 14.26
C ARG A 51 12.14 -14.16 12.83
N SER A 52 12.73 -14.99 11.97
CA SER A 52 12.94 -14.67 10.56
C SER A 52 11.61 -14.40 9.83
N HIS A 53 10.58 -15.19 10.16
CA HIS A 53 9.23 -15.06 9.60
C HIS A 53 8.59 -13.70 9.95
N GLU A 54 8.67 -13.28 11.22
CA GLU A 54 8.15 -11.99 11.68
C GLU A 54 8.78 -10.80 10.95
N ALA A 55 10.12 -10.83 10.83
CA ALA A 55 10.86 -9.76 10.16
C ALA A 55 10.48 -9.64 8.67
N THR A 56 10.29 -10.77 8.00
CA THR A 56 9.86 -10.82 6.60
C THR A 56 8.41 -10.34 6.43
N THR A 57 7.52 -10.74 7.33
CA THR A 57 6.12 -10.30 7.35
C THR A 57 6.04 -8.79 7.54
N LEU A 58 6.81 -8.23 8.46
CA LEU A 58 6.86 -6.79 8.68
C LEU A 58 7.34 -6.03 7.43
N TYR A 59 8.39 -6.52 6.76
CA TYR A 59 8.83 -5.95 5.49
C TYR A 59 7.71 -5.95 4.44
N ASN A 60 7.01 -7.06 4.29
CA ASN A 60 5.89 -7.18 3.34
C ASN A 60 4.74 -6.23 3.69
N SER A 61 4.42 -6.06 4.97
CA SER A 61 3.41 -5.11 5.44
C SER A 61 3.81 -3.67 5.12
N MET A 62 5.09 -3.32 5.28
CA MET A 62 5.61 -2.01 4.89
C MET A 62 5.47 -1.78 3.39
N VAL A 63 5.85 -2.75 2.55
CA VAL A 63 5.70 -2.66 1.08
C VAL A 63 4.24 -2.47 0.69
N MET A 64 3.32 -3.25 1.27
CA MET A 64 1.89 -3.12 0.99
C MET A 64 1.36 -1.74 1.40
N GLY A 65 1.72 -1.26 2.59
CA GLY A 65 1.30 0.06 3.07
C GLY A 65 1.80 1.19 2.16
N ILE A 66 3.07 1.14 1.73
CA ILE A 66 3.65 2.10 0.80
C ILE A 66 2.91 2.04 -0.55
N HIS A 67 2.62 0.86 -1.09
CA HIS A 67 1.87 0.70 -2.32
C HIS A 67 0.46 1.27 -2.22
N GLU A 68 -0.29 0.94 -1.17
CA GLU A 68 -1.67 1.42 -1.01
C GLU A 68 -1.74 2.93 -0.79
N TYR A 69 -0.75 3.52 -0.13
CA TYR A 69 -0.73 4.96 0.11
C TYR A 69 -0.39 5.77 -1.14
N TYR A 70 0.61 5.33 -1.90
CA TYR A 70 1.14 6.12 -3.04
C TYR A 70 0.59 5.71 -4.41
N ASN A 71 -0.21 4.63 -4.52
CA ASN A 71 -0.68 4.11 -5.80
C ASN A 71 -1.53 5.08 -6.64
N ILE A 72 -2.01 6.16 -6.04
CA ILE A 72 -2.78 7.22 -6.71
C ILE A 72 -1.92 8.25 -7.46
N ALA A 73 -0.59 8.25 -7.24
CA ALA A 73 0.29 9.18 -7.95
C ALA A 73 0.38 8.83 -9.44
N THR A 74 0.25 9.84 -10.31
CA THR A 74 0.21 9.62 -11.77
C THR A 74 1.52 9.09 -12.34
N HIS A 75 2.66 9.40 -11.69
CA HIS A 75 4.00 8.96 -12.09
C HIS A 75 4.62 8.03 -11.06
N ILE A 76 3.81 7.15 -10.50
CA ILE A 76 4.22 6.23 -9.43
C ILE A 76 5.32 5.25 -9.87
N ASN A 77 5.24 4.73 -11.11
CA ASN A 77 6.15 3.70 -11.59
C ASN A 77 7.62 4.15 -11.65
N PRO A 78 7.97 5.32 -12.21
CA PRO A 78 9.34 5.84 -12.16
C PRO A 78 9.87 6.00 -10.74
N ASP A 79 9.04 6.54 -9.83
CA ASP A 79 9.42 6.79 -8.45
C ASP A 79 9.73 5.47 -7.72
N PHE A 80 8.86 4.47 -7.87
CA PHE A 80 9.09 3.14 -7.27
C PHE A 80 10.22 2.37 -7.95
N HIS A 81 10.53 2.64 -9.20
CA HIS A 81 11.68 2.03 -9.86
C HIS A 81 13.00 2.46 -9.20
N LEU A 82 13.14 3.73 -8.85
CA LEU A 82 14.30 4.24 -8.10
C LEU A 82 14.40 3.59 -6.72
N LEU A 83 13.27 3.47 -6.01
CA LEU A 83 13.21 2.82 -4.71
C LEU A 83 13.55 1.33 -4.81
N ALA A 84 13.01 0.65 -5.82
CA ALA A 84 13.27 -0.77 -6.08
C ALA A 84 14.74 -1.05 -6.36
N PHE A 85 15.42 -0.18 -7.10
CA PHE A 85 16.85 -0.32 -7.36
C PHE A 85 17.67 -0.32 -6.05
N ARG A 86 17.39 0.62 -5.15
CA ARG A 86 18.06 0.71 -3.83
C ARG A 86 17.79 -0.54 -2.98
N VAL A 87 16.53 -0.92 -2.86
CA VAL A 87 16.09 -2.09 -2.08
C VAL A 87 16.69 -3.39 -2.64
N HIS A 88 16.65 -3.57 -3.96
CA HIS A 88 17.24 -4.74 -4.62
C HIS A 88 18.75 -4.83 -4.38
N LYS A 89 19.47 -3.71 -4.49
CA LYS A 89 20.91 -3.65 -4.18
C LYS A 89 21.19 -4.07 -2.75
N MET A 90 20.38 -3.64 -1.79
CA MET A 90 20.51 -4.02 -0.37
C MET A 90 20.28 -5.52 -0.16
N PHE A 91 19.23 -6.09 -0.72
CA PHE A 91 18.98 -7.53 -0.66
C PHE A 91 20.14 -8.33 -1.28
N LYS A 92 20.59 -7.93 -2.47
CA LYS A 92 21.70 -8.59 -3.15
C LYS A 92 23.00 -8.55 -2.35
N ASN A 93 23.30 -7.43 -1.71
CA ASN A 93 24.55 -7.28 -0.96
C ASN A 93 24.52 -8.02 0.38
N ARG A 94 23.35 -8.14 1.03
CA ARG A 94 23.23 -8.65 2.40
C ARG A 94 22.75 -10.08 2.51
N ILE A 95 21.81 -10.48 1.62
CA ILE A 95 21.05 -11.74 1.77
C ILE A 95 21.05 -12.55 0.46
N ARG A 96 22.03 -12.34 -0.41
CA ARG A 96 22.05 -12.95 -1.76
C ARG A 96 21.92 -14.48 -1.74
N LYS A 97 22.56 -15.15 -0.78
CA LYS A 97 22.60 -16.62 -0.73
C LYS A 97 21.23 -17.22 -0.37
N GLU A 98 20.48 -16.56 0.48
CA GLU A 98 19.16 -17.00 0.97
C GLU A 98 18.01 -16.55 0.08
N LEU A 99 18.25 -15.59 -0.82
CA LEU A 99 17.24 -15.02 -1.70
C LEU A 99 17.01 -15.91 -2.92
N LYS A 100 15.97 -16.73 -2.89
CA LYS A 100 15.61 -17.66 -3.96
C LYS A 100 14.58 -17.07 -4.92
N ARG A 101 14.59 -17.53 -6.18
CA ARG A 101 13.58 -17.16 -7.19
C ARG A 101 12.31 -17.99 -7.07
N GLU A 102 12.42 -19.21 -6.62
CA GLU A 102 11.35 -20.18 -6.52
C GLU A 102 11.16 -20.63 -5.08
N CYS A 103 9.96 -21.01 -4.74
CA CYS A 103 9.62 -21.56 -3.44
C CYS A 103 9.25 -23.04 -3.58
N ASN A 104 9.98 -23.91 -2.90
CA ASN A 104 9.71 -25.35 -2.89
C ASN A 104 8.67 -25.76 -1.80
N GLY A 105 7.96 -24.80 -1.19
CA GLY A 105 7.03 -25.05 -0.10
C GLY A 105 5.62 -24.48 -0.30
N LYS A 106 4.69 -24.86 0.57
CA LYS A 106 3.34 -24.29 0.61
C LYS A 106 3.42 -22.82 1.05
N ILE A 107 2.96 -21.92 0.19
CA ILE A 107 2.89 -20.49 0.47
C ILE A 107 1.71 -20.25 1.42
N SER A 108 1.98 -19.75 2.61
CA SER A 108 0.97 -19.60 3.67
C SER A 108 -0.04 -18.48 3.42
N ASN A 109 0.25 -17.50 2.56
CA ASN A 109 -0.63 -16.34 2.36
C ASN A 109 -0.99 -16.13 0.88
N LYS A 110 -1.97 -16.92 0.41
CA LYS A 110 -2.42 -16.92 -1.00
C LYS A 110 -3.07 -15.59 -1.42
N SER A 111 -3.75 -14.89 -0.53
CA SER A 111 -4.48 -13.65 -0.88
C SER A 111 -3.54 -12.47 -1.16
N VAL A 112 -2.48 -12.32 -0.38
CA VAL A 112 -1.46 -11.29 -0.60
C VAL A 112 -0.68 -11.57 -1.88
N LEU A 113 -0.34 -12.84 -2.10
CA LEU A 113 0.37 -13.25 -3.32
C LEU A 113 -0.45 -13.07 -4.58
N ALA A 114 -1.78 -13.17 -4.53
CA ALA A 114 -2.64 -12.95 -5.68
C ALA A 114 -2.45 -11.54 -6.29
N LYS A 115 -2.28 -10.50 -5.46
CA LYS A 115 -1.97 -9.13 -5.95
C LYS A 115 -0.64 -9.07 -6.70
N TYR A 116 0.35 -9.85 -6.28
CA TYR A 116 1.72 -9.82 -6.82
C TYR A 116 2.04 -10.98 -7.75
N ALA A 117 1.09 -11.89 -7.99
CA ALA A 117 1.28 -13.13 -8.75
C ALA A 117 1.84 -12.93 -10.18
N LYS A 118 1.50 -11.80 -10.81
CA LYS A 118 2.00 -11.45 -12.14
C LYS A 118 3.44 -10.89 -12.13
N SER A 119 4.01 -10.64 -10.96
CA SER A 119 5.35 -10.07 -10.85
C SER A 119 6.44 -11.13 -10.93
N LYS A 120 7.32 -11.01 -11.90
CA LYS A 120 8.55 -11.83 -12.00
C LYS A 120 9.64 -11.43 -10.98
N GLN A 121 9.38 -10.40 -10.17
CA GLN A 121 10.35 -9.85 -9.21
C GLN A 121 10.21 -10.43 -7.80
N ILE A 122 9.17 -11.23 -7.53
CA ILE A 122 9.02 -11.90 -6.23
C ILE A 122 10.26 -12.76 -5.96
N ARG A 123 10.73 -12.72 -4.72
CA ARG A 123 11.81 -13.56 -4.20
C ARG A 123 11.33 -14.23 -2.92
N TYR A 124 12.08 -15.23 -2.47
CA TYR A 124 11.72 -16.03 -1.31
C TYR A 124 12.90 -16.15 -0.37
N ILE A 125 12.62 -16.04 0.93
CA ILE A 125 13.59 -16.29 2.02
C ILE A 125 12.92 -17.30 2.95
N ASN A 126 13.55 -18.45 3.18
CA ASN A 126 13.03 -19.51 4.05
C ASN A 126 11.55 -19.87 3.76
N GLY A 127 11.18 -19.96 2.47
CA GLY A 127 9.81 -20.26 2.05
C GLY A 127 8.83 -19.08 2.12
N MET A 128 9.25 -17.94 2.66
CA MET A 128 8.43 -16.73 2.74
C MET A 128 8.63 -15.83 1.51
N PRO A 129 7.55 -15.34 0.89
CA PRO A 129 7.66 -14.40 -0.21
C PRO A 129 8.14 -13.04 0.27
N ILE A 130 9.02 -12.43 -0.49
CA ILE A 130 9.44 -11.03 -0.38
C ILE A 130 8.72 -10.26 -1.48
N LEU A 131 7.86 -9.35 -1.09
CA LEU A 131 7.09 -8.54 -2.03
C LEU A 131 7.98 -7.50 -2.71
N PRO A 132 7.91 -7.39 -4.05
CA PRO A 132 8.73 -6.44 -4.79
C PRO A 132 8.17 -5.03 -4.67
N ILE A 133 8.94 -4.12 -4.08
CA ILE A 133 8.55 -2.70 -3.96
C ILE A 133 8.34 -2.03 -5.34
N GLY A 134 9.03 -2.48 -6.38
CA GLY A 134 8.88 -1.93 -7.73
C GLY A 134 7.60 -2.37 -8.46
N TYR A 135 6.83 -3.32 -7.90
CA TYR A 135 5.59 -3.80 -8.52
C TYR A 135 4.38 -3.09 -7.92
N VAL A 136 4.27 -1.81 -8.19
CA VAL A 136 3.11 -1.01 -7.80
C VAL A 136 2.07 -1.00 -8.91
N GLN A 137 0.79 -1.07 -8.54
CA GLN A 137 -0.34 -0.94 -9.47
C GLN A 137 -0.98 0.42 -9.25
N HIS A 138 -0.89 1.29 -10.27
CA HIS A 138 -1.54 2.59 -10.23
C HIS A 138 -3.05 2.43 -10.08
N LYS A 139 -3.62 3.21 -9.20
CA LYS A 139 -5.07 3.31 -8.98
C LYS A 139 -5.50 4.73 -9.31
N ASN A 140 -6.49 4.88 -10.17
CA ASN A 140 -7.04 6.20 -10.40
C ASN A 140 -7.60 6.77 -9.09
N PRO A 141 -7.29 8.02 -8.74
CA PRO A 141 -7.90 8.67 -7.59
C PRO A 141 -9.42 8.70 -7.78
N MET A 142 -10.16 8.55 -6.68
CA MET A 142 -11.61 8.69 -6.74
C MET A 142 -11.97 10.14 -7.08
N PHE A 143 -12.49 10.35 -8.30
CA PHE A 143 -13.12 11.62 -8.65
C PHE A 143 -14.49 11.67 -8.02
N LYS A 144 -14.66 12.50 -7.01
CA LYS A 144 -15.98 12.76 -6.45
C LYS A 144 -16.73 13.73 -7.37
N LYS A 145 -17.83 13.28 -7.96
CA LYS A 145 -18.82 14.20 -8.52
C LYS A 145 -19.35 15.09 -7.39
N VAL A 146 -19.75 16.32 -7.69
CA VAL A 146 -20.30 17.25 -6.68
C VAL A 146 -21.50 16.64 -5.94
N SER A 147 -22.26 15.76 -6.62
CA SER A 147 -23.37 15.00 -6.03
C SER A 147 -22.94 13.93 -5.02
N ILE A 148 -21.65 13.50 -5.03
CA ILE A 148 -21.13 12.48 -4.13
C ILE A 148 -20.59 13.17 -2.87
N ASN A 149 -21.39 13.15 -1.81
CA ASN A 149 -21.02 13.73 -0.54
C ASN A 149 -21.53 12.88 0.63
N LYS A 150 -20.92 13.04 1.80
CA LYS A 150 -21.28 12.27 3.00
C LYS A 150 -22.58 12.75 3.70
N TYR A 151 -23.13 13.88 3.27
CA TYR A 151 -24.25 14.52 3.95
C TYR A 151 -25.63 14.08 3.41
N THR A 152 -25.69 13.54 2.20
CA THR A 152 -26.91 13.01 1.59
C THR A 152 -26.90 11.49 1.55
N VAL A 153 -28.07 10.85 1.63
CA VAL A 153 -28.20 9.38 1.56
C VAL A 153 -27.64 8.86 0.24
N SER A 154 -28.07 9.46 -0.88
CA SER A 154 -27.59 9.11 -2.22
C SER A 154 -26.08 9.31 -2.38
N GLY A 155 -25.51 10.37 -1.80
CA GLY A 155 -24.09 10.63 -1.82
C GLY A 155 -23.28 9.57 -1.06
N ARG A 156 -23.77 9.13 0.08
CA ARG A 156 -23.16 8.02 0.85
C ARG A 156 -23.22 6.69 0.09
N GLU A 157 -24.36 6.37 -0.51
CA GLU A 157 -24.50 5.16 -1.34
C GLU A 157 -23.51 5.14 -2.50
N GLU A 158 -23.29 6.27 -3.17
CA GLU A 158 -22.30 6.36 -4.25
C GLU A 158 -20.87 6.21 -3.72
N ILE A 159 -20.54 6.76 -2.55
CA ILE A 159 -19.24 6.55 -1.90
C ILE A 159 -19.03 5.06 -1.63
N HIS A 160 -20.01 4.37 -1.07
CA HIS A 160 -19.94 2.94 -0.76
C HIS A 160 -19.82 2.07 -2.01
N LYS A 161 -20.52 2.40 -3.10
CA LYS A 161 -20.35 1.73 -4.39
C LYS A 161 -18.92 1.85 -4.93
N MET A 162 -18.30 3.03 -4.78
CA MET A 162 -16.94 3.28 -5.26
C MET A 162 -15.87 2.59 -4.43
N LEU A 163 -16.07 2.44 -3.12
CA LEU A 163 -15.12 1.76 -2.25
C LEU A 163 -14.99 0.26 -2.54
N GLY A 164 -16.06 -0.38 -3.07
CA GLY A 164 -16.04 -1.75 -3.59
C GLY A 164 -15.65 -2.86 -2.62
N CYS A 165 -15.22 -2.49 -1.43
CA CYS A 165 -14.68 -3.39 -0.40
C CYS A 165 -15.49 -3.36 0.91
N VAL A 166 -16.58 -2.59 0.94
CA VAL A 166 -17.42 -2.48 2.13
C VAL A 166 -18.40 -3.65 2.15
N ASP A 167 -18.26 -4.50 3.16
CA ASP A 167 -19.25 -5.53 3.43
C ASP A 167 -20.54 -4.85 3.92
N LYS A 168 -21.59 -4.89 3.08
CA LYS A 168 -22.87 -4.27 3.39
C LYS A 168 -23.54 -4.86 4.63
N SER A 169 -23.32 -6.14 4.91
CA SER A 169 -23.89 -6.80 6.09
C SER A 169 -23.25 -6.28 7.36
N LEU A 170 -21.92 -6.13 7.35
CA LEU A 170 -21.16 -5.58 8.46
C LEU A 170 -21.44 -4.09 8.68
N LEU A 171 -21.53 -3.31 7.59
CA LEU A 171 -21.91 -1.91 7.69
C LEU A 171 -23.30 -1.74 8.33
N ASN A 172 -24.29 -2.52 7.85
CA ASN A 172 -25.64 -2.50 8.41
C ASN A 172 -25.64 -2.92 9.88
N TYR A 173 -24.83 -3.93 10.25
CA TYR A 173 -24.66 -4.33 11.64
C TYR A 173 -24.10 -3.20 12.50
N ILE A 174 -23.05 -2.49 12.05
CA ILE A 174 -22.45 -1.36 12.78
C ILE A 174 -23.47 -0.23 12.96
N MET A 175 -24.29 0.05 11.95
CA MET A 175 -25.33 1.10 11.99
C MET A 175 -26.48 0.75 12.95
N THR A 176 -26.88 -0.52 13.00
CA THR A 176 -28.04 -0.96 13.79
C THR A 176 -27.68 -1.38 15.22
N HIS A 177 -26.37 -1.57 15.50
CA HIS A 177 -25.87 -1.99 16.81
C HIS A 177 -24.91 -0.95 17.41
N PRO A 178 -25.44 0.21 17.87
CA PRO A 178 -24.60 1.21 18.53
C PRO A 178 -23.98 0.64 19.82
N VAL A 179 -22.76 1.05 20.14
CA VAL A 179 -22.09 0.65 21.37
C VAL A 179 -22.78 1.37 22.53
N LYS A 180 -23.34 0.60 23.46
CA LYS A 180 -24.00 1.13 24.67
C LYS A 180 -22.99 1.92 25.52
N HIS A 181 -23.47 2.96 26.18
CA HIS A 181 -22.68 3.85 27.04
C HIS A 181 -21.55 4.62 26.34
N ARG A 182 -21.64 4.80 25.03
CA ARG A 182 -20.75 5.67 24.25
C ARG A 182 -21.56 6.84 23.67
N SER A 183 -20.86 7.96 23.39
CA SER A 183 -21.51 9.13 22.79
C SER A 183 -22.04 8.83 21.38
N ILE A 184 -22.99 9.63 20.91
CA ILE A 184 -23.52 9.56 19.56
C ILE A 184 -22.38 9.75 18.55
N GLU A 185 -21.50 10.73 18.80
CA GLU A 185 -20.32 11.00 17.96
C GLU A 185 -19.39 9.80 17.83
N TYR A 186 -19.19 9.02 18.91
CA TYR A 186 -18.40 7.81 18.86
C TYR A 186 -19.01 6.76 17.91
N ASN A 187 -20.32 6.58 17.97
CA ASN A 187 -21.04 5.62 17.12
C ASN A 187 -21.06 6.07 15.66
N ASP A 188 -21.23 7.36 15.39
CA ASP A 188 -21.15 7.93 14.06
C ASP A 188 -19.75 7.80 13.46
N ASN A 189 -18.72 8.03 14.26
CA ASN A 189 -17.32 7.86 13.84
C ASN A 189 -17.00 6.40 13.51
N ARG A 190 -17.56 5.41 14.22
CA ARG A 190 -17.41 3.98 13.85
C ARG A 190 -17.88 3.72 12.42
N VAL A 191 -19.04 4.27 12.05
CA VAL A 191 -19.58 4.13 10.68
C VAL A 191 -18.71 4.85 9.66
N SER A 192 -18.15 6.00 10.03
CA SER A 192 -17.30 6.80 9.14
C SER A 192 -15.90 6.20 8.92
N LEU A 193 -15.41 5.42 9.88
CA LEU A 193 -14.09 4.76 9.82
C LEU A 193 -14.13 3.41 9.12
N TYR A 194 -15.30 2.78 9.02
CA TYR A 194 -15.52 1.54 8.30
C TYR A 194 -15.76 1.79 6.82
#